data_97a43bce96059d76b7178f2d8b8dcb1a
#
_entry.id   97a43bce96059d76b7178f2d8b8dcb1a
#
_cell.length_a   1.000
_cell.length_b   1.000
_cell.length_c   1.000
_cell.angle_alpha   90.00
_cell.angle_beta   90.00
_cell.angle_gamma   90.00
#
_symmetry.space_group_name_H-M   'P 1'
#
loop_
_entity.id
_entity.type
_entity.pdbx_description
1 polymer ?
#
loop_
_entity_poly.entity_id
_entity_poly.type
_entity_poly.pdbx_seq_one_letter_code
_entity_poly.pdbx_strand_id
1 'polypeptide(L)'
;FPLVIWQTGSGTQSNMNINEVIANRAHVINGGSLADSVKVIHPNDDVNKSQSSNDTYPTGMHIAAYKMIIECTIPGVEKLRDTLKEKSEAFKDVVKIGRTHLMDATPLTLGQEFSGYVSQLNHGLKALKNTLNHLSELALGGTAVGTGINTPAGYDVLVAEKIAEFTGLPFVTAE
;
A
#
# COMPACT_ATOMS: atom_id res chain seq x y z
N PHE A 1 10.09 -6.60 16.55
CA PHE A 1 10.70 -6.10 15.27
C PHE A 1 11.57 -4.87 15.56
N PRO A 2 12.75 -5.04 16.19
CA PRO A 2 13.58 -3.91 16.65
C PRO A 2 14.47 -3.36 15.52
N LEU A 3 13.87 -2.97 14.39
CA LEU A 3 14.59 -2.34 13.30
C LEU A 3 14.74 -0.84 13.53
N VAL A 4 15.83 -0.27 13.02
CA VAL A 4 16.07 1.17 13.00
C VAL A 4 15.51 1.80 11.73
N ILE A 5 15.21 3.12 11.77
CA ILE A 5 14.72 3.84 10.60
C ILE A 5 15.80 3.91 9.49
N TRP A 6 17.04 4.15 9.88
CA TRP A 6 18.20 4.24 8.98
C TRP A 6 18.75 2.86 8.67
N GLN A 7 18.31 2.29 7.56
CA GLN A 7 18.76 1.00 7.04
C GLN A 7 18.85 1.04 5.51
N THR A 8 19.31 -0.06 4.89
CA THR A 8 19.42 -0.13 3.43
C THR A 8 18.03 0.02 2.77
N GLY A 9 17.94 0.78 1.69
CA GLY A 9 16.69 0.99 0.94
C GLY A 9 16.22 -0.22 0.13
N SER A 10 17.01 -1.30 0.09
CA SER A 10 16.68 -2.52 -0.66
C SER A 10 15.62 -3.41 0.00
N GLY A 11 15.25 -3.15 1.26
CA GLY A 11 14.28 -3.93 2.02
C GLY A 11 14.80 -5.24 2.60
N THR A 12 16.05 -5.62 2.36
CA THR A 12 16.63 -6.88 2.83
C THR A 12 16.59 -7.03 4.34
N GLN A 13 16.91 -5.97 5.10
CA GLN A 13 16.85 -6.03 6.56
C GLN A 13 15.43 -6.26 7.07
N SER A 14 14.43 -5.64 6.47
CA SER A 14 13.02 -5.84 6.85
C SER A 14 12.57 -7.27 6.55
N ASN A 15 12.87 -7.78 5.35
CA ASN A 15 12.55 -9.15 4.96
C ASN A 15 13.20 -10.17 5.91
N MET A 16 14.52 -10.06 6.14
CA MET A 16 15.23 -11.00 6.99
C MET A 16 14.81 -10.91 8.45
N ASN A 17 14.51 -9.72 8.96
CA ASN A 17 13.97 -9.56 10.32
C ASN A 17 12.66 -10.34 10.50
N ILE A 18 11.75 -10.26 9.52
CA ILE A 18 10.49 -11.01 9.56
C ILE A 18 10.76 -12.52 9.49
N ASN A 19 11.66 -12.96 8.61
CA ASN A 19 12.04 -14.37 8.49
C ASN A 19 12.63 -14.92 9.80
N GLU A 20 13.49 -14.16 10.47
CA GLU A 20 14.06 -14.52 11.77
C GLU A 20 13.00 -14.57 12.87
N VAL A 21 12.06 -13.63 12.89
CA VAL A 21 10.95 -13.63 13.86
C VAL A 21 10.07 -14.86 13.65
N ILE A 22 9.74 -15.20 12.39
CA ILE A 22 8.95 -16.39 12.05
C ILE A 22 9.68 -17.67 12.48
N ALA A 23 10.98 -17.82 12.12
CA ALA A 23 11.78 -18.97 12.49
C ALA A 23 11.89 -19.15 14.02
N ASN A 24 12.16 -18.05 14.74
CA ASN A 24 12.22 -18.04 16.20
C ASN A 24 10.87 -18.39 16.83
N ARG A 25 9.77 -17.85 16.29
CA ARG A 25 8.42 -18.16 16.79
C ARG A 25 8.06 -19.63 16.58
N ALA A 26 8.36 -20.17 15.40
CA ALA A 26 8.16 -21.59 15.10
C ALA A 26 8.95 -22.49 16.07
N HIS A 27 10.22 -22.14 16.35
CA HIS A 27 11.05 -22.85 17.31
C HIS A 27 10.44 -22.88 18.72
N VAL A 28 9.94 -21.73 19.21
CA VAL A 28 9.29 -21.64 20.53
C VAL A 28 7.98 -22.43 20.57
N ILE A 29 7.17 -22.40 19.51
CA ILE A 29 5.92 -23.18 19.42
C ILE A 29 6.23 -24.70 19.50
N ASN A 30 7.37 -25.11 18.94
CA ASN A 30 7.83 -26.50 18.97
C ASN A 30 8.56 -26.90 20.31
N GLY A 31 8.47 -26.05 21.34
CA GLY A 31 8.99 -26.31 22.66
C GLY A 31 10.45 -25.89 22.91
N GLY A 32 11.09 -25.23 21.95
CA GLY A 32 12.44 -24.68 22.08
C GLY A 32 12.51 -23.32 22.78
N SER A 33 13.72 -22.89 23.07
CA SER A 33 14.01 -21.57 23.67
C SER A 33 14.67 -20.63 22.67
N LEU A 34 14.44 -19.34 22.80
CA LEU A 34 15.13 -18.33 22.00
C LEU A 34 16.66 -18.35 22.24
N ALA A 35 17.11 -18.84 23.39
CA ALA A 35 18.53 -18.97 23.74
C ALA A 35 19.21 -20.17 23.08
N ASP A 36 18.48 -21.12 22.48
CA ASP A 36 19.04 -22.28 21.84
C ASP A 36 19.91 -21.91 20.66
N SER A 37 21.11 -22.49 20.55
CA SER A 37 22.05 -22.25 19.46
C SER A 37 21.60 -22.85 18.12
N VAL A 38 20.77 -23.91 18.17
CA VAL A 38 20.23 -24.61 17.01
C VAL A 38 18.72 -24.38 16.98
N LYS A 39 18.20 -23.93 15.86
CA LYS A 39 16.76 -23.72 15.65
C LYS A 39 16.19 -24.86 14.76
N VAL A 40 14.91 -25.12 14.92
CA VAL A 40 14.20 -26.15 14.13
C VAL A 40 14.06 -25.71 12.67
N ILE A 41 13.91 -24.41 12.45
CA ILE A 41 13.69 -23.81 11.14
C ILE A 41 14.73 -22.71 10.93
N HIS A 42 15.39 -22.73 9.77
CA HIS A 42 16.36 -21.70 9.39
C HIS A 42 15.64 -20.53 8.69
N PRO A 43 15.92 -19.28 9.08
CA PRO A 43 15.19 -18.12 8.53
C PRO A 43 15.38 -17.93 7.03
N ASN A 44 16.58 -18.18 6.49
CA ASN A 44 16.84 -18.03 5.06
C ASN A 44 16.45 -19.28 4.26
N ASP A 45 16.82 -20.46 4.72
CA ASP A 45 16.71 -21.67 3.92
C ASP A 45 15.31 -22.30 3.97
N ASP A 46 14.56 -22.07 5.06
CA ASP A 46 13.21 -22.59 5.22
C ASP A 46 12.15 -21.49 5.07
N VAL A 47 12.23 -20.38 5.83
CA VAL A 47 11.20 -19.34 5.82
C VAL A 47 11.25 -18.53 4.52
N ASN A 48 12.45 -18.14 4.07
CA ASN A 48 12.64 -17.37 2.83
C ASN A 48 12.69 -18.24 1.57
N LYS A 49 12.43 -19.53 1.69
CA LYS A 49 12.48 -20.47 0.57
C LYS A 49 11.58 -20.03 -0.58
N SER A 50 12.10 -20.08 -1.80
CA SER A 50 11.39 -19.64 -3.02
C SER A 50 11.09 -18.14 -3.06
N GLN A 51 11.78 -17.33 -2.30
CA GLN A 51 11.59 -15.89 -2.18
C GLN A 51 12.92 -15.14 -2.26
N SER A 52 12.82 -13.84 -2.48
CA SER A 52 13.92 -12.88 -2.38
C SER A 52 13.41 -11.63 -1.68
N SER A 53 14.28 -10.83 -1.09
CA SER A 53 13.90 -9.47 -0.65
C SER A 53 13.46 -8.58 -1.81
N ASN A 54 13.91 -8.91 -3.03
CA ASN A 54 13.59 -8.13 -4.24
C ASN A 54 12.13 -8.31 -4.70
N ASP A 55 11.47 -9.40 -4.34
CA ASP A 55 10.04 -9.62 -4.62
C ASP A 55 9.16 -9.48 -3.37
N THR A 56 9.62 -9.92 -2.18
CA THR A 56 8.84 -9.85 -0.94
C THR A 56 8.60 -8.42 -0.47
N TYR A 57 9.65 -7.59 -0.49
CA TYR A 57 9.55 -6.23 0.03
C TYR A 57 8.62 -5.34 -0.81
N PRO A 58 8.75 -5.25 -2.16
CA PRO A 58 7.79 -4.52 -2.97
C PRO A 58 6.37 -5.09 -2.88
N THR A 59 6.20 -6.41 -2.72
CA THR A 59 4.89 -7.01 -2.44
C THR A 59 4.29 -6.46 -1.15
N GLY A 60 5.08 -6.43 -0.06
CA GLY A 60 4.65 -5.84 1.20
C GLY A 60 4.28 -4.34 1.08
N MET A 61 5.05 -3.57 0.29
CA MET A 61 4.75 -2.16 -0.02
C MET A 61 3.42 -2.01 -0.77
N HIS A 62 3.16 -2.84 -1.80
CA HIS A 62 1.91 -2.82 -2.56
C HIS A 62 0.71 -3.13 -1.67
N ILE A 63 0.79 -4.19 -0.85
CA ILE A 63 -0.28 -4.55 0.09
C ILE A 63 -0.57 -3.41 1.07
N ALA A 64 0.46 -2.84 1.68
CA ALA A 64 0.32 -1.75 2.63
C ALA A 64 -0.27 -0.49 1.98
N ALA A 65 0.24 -0.09 0.81
CA ALA A 65 -0.25 1.07 0.08
C ALA A 65 -1.70 0.89 -0.39
N TYR A 66 -2.04 -0.27 -0.96
CA TYR A 66 -3.41 -0.58 -1.39
C TYR A 66 -4.38 -0.44 -0.23
N LYS A 67 -4.06 -1.10 0.89
CA LYS A 67 -4.87 -1.07 2.11
C LYS A 67 -5.05 0.36 2.64
N MET A 68 -3.98 1.13 2.76
CA MET A 68 -4.04 2.53 3.20
C MET A 68 -4.88 3.41 2.27
N ILE A 69 -4.80 3.19 0.97
CA ILE A 69 -5.58 3.96 0.00
C ILE A 69 -7.08 3.70 0.19
N ILE A 70 -7.50 2.45 0.28
CA ILE A 70 -8.94 2.12 0.37
C ILE A 70 -9.54 2.35 1.76
N GLU A 71 -8.78 2.12 2.82
CA GLU A 71 -9.28 2.23 4.19
C GLU A 71 -9.19 3.65 4.77
N CYS A 72 -8.21 4.44 4.33
CA CYS A 72 -7.94 5.75 4.92
C CYS A 72 -8.03 6.89 3.90
N THR A 73 -7.29 6.80 2.76
CA THR A 73 -7.13 7.93 1.86
C THR A 73 -8.44 8.23 1.10
N ILE A 74 -9.03 7.24 0.45
CA ILE A 74 -10.29 7.43 -0.30
C ILE A 74 -11.40 7.93 0.62
N PRO A 75 -11.72 7.29 1.76
CA PRO A 75 -12.75 7.78 2.66
C PRO A 75 -12.47 9.19 3.21
N GLY A 76 -11.21 9.50 3.50
CA GLY A 76 -10.81 10.84 3.96
C GLY A 76 -11.05 11.93 2.90
N VAL A 77 -10.68 11.67 1.65
CA VAL A 77 -10.90 12.60 0.54
C VAL A 77 -12.40 12.72 0.20
N GLU A 78 -13.14 11.62 0.24
CA GLU A 78 -14.60 11.64 0.04
C GLU A 78 -15.30 12.49 1.11
N LYS A 79 -14.92 12.35 2.38
CA LYS A 79 -15.45 13.17 3.47
C LYS A 79 -15.14 14.66 3.27
N LEU A 80 -13.91 15.00 2.87
CA LEU A 80 -13.53 16.38 2.57
C LEU A 80 -14.35 16.95 1.40
N ARG A 81 -14.46 16.19 0.30
CA ARG A 81 -15.28 16.55 -0.87
C ARG A 81 -16.73 16.84 -0.49
N ASP A 82 -17.33 15.98 0.31
CA ASP A 82 -18.74 16.11 0.69
C ASP A 82 -18.96 17.32 1.60
N THR A 83 -18.04 17.57 2.54
CA THR A 83 -18.06 18.79 3.37
C THR A 83 -17.94 20.06 2.53
N LEU A 84 -17.04 20.07 1.54
CA LEU A 84 -16.91 21.22 0.63
C LEU A 84 -18.13 21.39 -0.27
N LYS A 85 -18.79 20.30 -0.67
CA LYS A 85 -20.04 20.35 -1.42
C LYS A 85 -21.16 20.97 -0.61
N GLU A 86 -21.30 20.61 0.66
CA GLU A 86 -22.27 21.24 1.57
C GLU A 86 -21.99 22.76 1.71
N LYS A 87 -20.70 23.14 1.84
CA LYS A 87 -20.31 24.57 1.89
C LYS A 87 -20.58 25.30 0.57
N SER A 88 -20.36 24.62 -0.56
CA SER A 88 -20.69 25.18 -1.88
C SER A 88 -22.18 25.57 -1.97
N GLU A 89 -23.08 24.70 -1.54
CA GLU A 89 -24.52 24.99 -1.51
C GLU A 89 -24.87 26.09 -0.50
N ALA A 90 -24.30 26.03 0.72
CA ALA A 90 -24.57 27.02 1.76
C ALA A 90 -24.13 28.44 1.37
N PHE A 91 -23.09 28.58 0.57
CA PHE A 91 -22.53 29.86 0.17
C PHE A 91 -22.81 30.25 -1.29
N LYS A 92 -23.79 29.62 -1.93
CA LYS A 92 -24.08 29.83 -3.36
C LYS A 92 -24.46 31.27 -3.70
N ASP A 93 -25.04 32.03 -2.76
CA ASP A 93 -25.48 33.40 -2.93
C ASP A 93 -24.51 34.42 -2.30
N VAL A 94 -23.39 33.99 -1.74
CA VAL A 94 -22.37 34.84 -1.14
C VAL A 94 -21.43 35.36 -2.22
N VAL A 95 -21.64 36.58 -2.69
CA VAL A 95 -20.81 37.21 -3.73
C VAL A 95 -19.48 37.65 -3.16
N LYS A 96 -18.40 37.33 -3.86
CA LYS A 96 -17.04 37.77 -3.57
C LYS A 96 -16.30 38.21 -4.83
N ILE A 97 -15.18 38.88 -4.64
CA ILE A 97 -14.28 39.22 -5.74
C ILE A 97 -13.51 38.01 -6.21
N GLY A 98 -13.42 37.78 -7.51
CA GLY A 98 -12.50 36.84 -8.12
C GLY A 98 -11.08 37.42 -8.11
N ARG A 99 -10.10 36.55 -8.36
CA ARG A 99 -8.68 36.92 -8.39
C ARG A 99 -7.95 36.22 -9.50
N THR A 100 -7.29 36.95 -10.36
CA THR A 100 -6.42 36.49 -11.42
C THR A 100 -5.15 37.31 -11.41
N HIS A 101 -4.02 36.71 -11.74
CA HIS A 101 -2.72 37.39 -11.82
C HIS A 101 -2.42 38.26 -10.56
N LEU A 102 -2.81 37.77 -9.38
CA LEU A 102 -2.67 38.42 -8.07
C LEU A 102 -3.44 39.75 -7.95
N MET A 103 -4.37 40.07 -8.89
CA MET A 103 -5.19 41.26 -8.95
C MET A 103 -6.67 40.91 -8.82
N ASP A 104 -7.47 41.87 -8.39
CA ASP A 104 -8.92 41.73 -8.37
C ASP A 104 -9.45 41.52 -9.79
N ALA A 105 -10.34 40.55 -9.93
CA ALA A 105 -10.97 40.17 -11.19
C ALA A 105 -12.50 40.24 -11.09
N THR A 106 -13.21 39.61 -12.03
CA THR A 106 -14.67 39.59 -12.04
C THR A 106 -15.24 38.89 -10.78
N PRO A 107 -16.41 39.32 -10.30
CA PRO A 107 -17.09 38.69 -9.18
C PRO A 107 -17.49 37.25 -9.48
N LEU A 108 -17.50 36.42 -8.43
CA LEU A 108 -18.09 35.09 -8.40
C LEU A 108 -18.74 34.87 -7.03
N THR A 109 -19.40 33.76 -6.85
CA THR A 109 -19.88 33.41 -5.51
C THR A 109 -18.86 32.51 -4.79
N LEU A 110 -18.85 32.57 -3.46
CA LEU A 110 -18.04 31.68 -2.63
C LEU A 110 -18.43 30.21 -2.86
N GLY A 111 -19.72 29.94 -3.10
CA GLY A 111 -20.20 28.62 -3.48
C GLY A 111 -19.59 28.12 -4.79
N GLN A 112 -19.43 28.99 -5.80
CA GLN A 112 -18.74 28.64 -7.05
C GLN A 112 -17.27 28.29 -6.83
N GLU A 113 -16.56 29.03 -5.97
CA GLU A 113 -15.18 28.72 -5.60
C GLU A 113 -15.07 27.33 -4.95
N PHE A 114 -15.90 27.03 -3.95
CA PHE A 114 -15.95 25.70 -3.33
C PHE A 114 -16.32 24.59 -4.32
N SER A 115 -17.22 24.84 -5.27
CA SER A 115 -17.58 23.86 -6.30
C SER A 115 -16.38 23.47 -7.17
N GLY A 116 -15.46 24.38 -7.42
CA GLY A 116 -14.20 24.11 -8.09
C GLY A 116 -13.33 23.10 -7.30
N TYR A 117 -13.22 23.28 -5.99
CA TYR A 117 -12.49 22.35 -5.13
C TYR A 117 -13.15 20.96 -5.08
N VAL A 118 -14.49 20.91 -5.04
CA VAL A 118 -15.25 19.65 -5.13
C VAL A 118 -14.92 18.91 -6.43
N SER A 119 -14.89 19.63 -7.56
CA SER A 119 -14.53 19.06 -8.85
C SER A 119 -13.10 18.51 -8.87
N GLN A 120 -12.13 19.24 -8.33
CA GLN A 120 -10.74 18.79 -8.22
C GLN A 120 -10.62 17.50 -7.40
N LEU A 121 -11.31 17.41 -6.25
CA LEU A 121 -11.31 16.20 -5.42
C LEU A 121 -11.98 15.02 -6.13
N ASN A 122 -13.05 15.21 -6.88
CA ASN A 122 -13.67 14.16 -7.69
C ASN A 122 -12.72 13.61 -8.75
N HIS A 123 -11.99 14.50 -9.44
CA HIS A 123 -10.97 14.07 -10.42
C HIS A 123 -9.81 13.35 -9.74
N GLY A 124 -9.32 13.85 -8.59
CA GLY A 124 -8.29 13.21 -7.79
C GLY A 124 -8.70 11.81 -7.32
N LEU A 125 -9.93 11.64 -6.83
CA LEU A 125 -10.48 10.33 -6.45
C LEU A 125 -10.53 9.36 -7.63
N LYS A 126 -10.94 9.83 -8.82
CA LYS A 126 -10.95 9.00 -10.03
C LYS A 126 -9.53 8.57 -10.43
N ALA A 127 -8.58 9.49 -10.41
CA ALA A 127 -7.18 9.17 -10.69
C ALA A 127 -6.64 8.15 -9.69
N LEU A 128 -6.88 8.37 -8.39
CA LEU A 128 -6.44 7.47 -7.32
C LEU A 128 -7.04 6.07 -7.47
N LYS A 129 -8.35 5.96 -7.74
CA LYS A 129 -9.02 4.67 -7.96
C LYS A 129 -8.46 3.92 -9.19
N ASN A 130 -8.05 4.64 -10.22
CA ASN A 130 -7.46 4.03 -11.42
C ASN A 130 -6.06 3.43 -11.16
N THR A 131 -5.32 3.87 -10.14
CA THR A 131 -4.01 3.28 -9.80
C THR A 131 -4.12 1.94 -9.08
N LEU A 132 -5.28 1.61 -8.51
CA LEU A 132 -5.46 0.40 -7.71
C LEU A 132 -5.25 -0.89 -8.50
N ASN A 133 -5.57 -0.92 -9.79
CA ASN A 133 -5.36 -2.10 -10.63
C ASN A 133 -3.87 -2.46 -10.71
N HIS A 134 -2.99 -1.48 -10.95
CA HIS A 134 -1.55 -1.73 -10.97
C HIS A 134 -1.00 -2.05 -9.58
N LEU A 135 -1.55 -1.41 -8.56
CA LEU A 135 -1.12 -1.64 -7.18
C LEU A 135 -1.54 -3.02 -6.66
N SER A 136 -2.54 -3.66 -7.28
CA SER A 136 -2.95 -5.02 -6.93
C SER A 136 -2.05 -6.11 -7.51
N GLU A 137 -1.15 -5.78 -8.43
CA GLU A 137 -0.20 -6.71 -9.02
C GLU A 137 1.01 -6.91 -8.09
N LEU A 138 1.26 -8.15 -7.68
CA LEU A 138 2.29 -8.48 -6.69
C LEU A 138 3.50 -9.11 -7.35
N ALA A 139 4.69 -8.64 -7.00
CA ALA A 139 5.97 -9.13 -7.53
C ALA A 139 6.39 -10.49 -6.94
N LEU A 140 5.73 -10.97 -5.88
CA LEU A 140 6.10 -12.20 -5.18
C LEU A 140 5.97 -13.42 -6.11
N GLY A 141 7.05 -14.19 -6.16
CA GLY A 141 7.21 -15.29 -7.11
C GLY A 141 8.26 -15.00 -8.21
N GLY A 142 8.58 -13.71 -8.44
CA GLY A 142 9.64 -13.32 -9.37
C GLY A 142 11.06 -13.61 -8.85
N THR A 143 11.21 -13.76 -7.55
CA THR A 143 12.49 -13.96 -6.86
C THR A 143 13.48 -12.82 -7.07
N ALA A 144 14.76 -13.09 -7.29
CA ALA A 144 15.81 -12.08 -7.30
C ALA A 144 15.74 -11.11 -8.49
N VAL A 145 15.33 -11.57 -9.67
CA VAL A 145 15.40 -10.83 -10.94
C VAL A 145 14.13 -10.93 -11.79
N GLY A 146 13.03 -11.43 -11.23
CA GLY A 146 11.74 -11.50 -11.93
C GLY A 146 11.54 -12.76 -12.78
N THR A 147 12.44 -13.74 -12.73
CA THR A 147 12.37 -14.96 -13.57
C THR A 147 11.79 -16.17 -12.84
N GLY A 148 11.46 -16.06 -11.56
CA GLY A 148 10.91 -17.14 -10.77
C GLY A 148 11.90 -18.28 -10.50
N ILE A 149 13.23 -18.04 -10.58
CA ILE A 149 14.24 -19.06 -10.34
C ILE A 149 14.10 -19.64 -8.92
N ASN A 150 14.18 -20.97 -8.81
CA ASN A 150 14.03 -21.74 -7.57
C ASN A 150 12.62 -21.71 -6.95
N THR A 151 11.58 -21.29 -7.70
CA THR A 151 10.20 -21.45 -7.27
C THR A 151 9.55 -22.72 -7.84
N PRO A 152 8.62 -23.36 -7.13
CA PRO A 152 7.75 -24.37 -7.73
C PRO A 152 6.87 -23.74 -8.81
N ALA A 153 6.49 -24.54 -9.81
CA ALA A 153 5.57 -24.07 -10.86
C ALA A 153 4.23 -23.58 -10.28
N GLY A 154 3.79 -22.39 -10.67
CA GLY A 154 2.54 -21.76 -10.20
C GLY A 154 2.62 -21.15 -8.81
N TYR A 155 3.78 -21.06 -8.19
CA TYR A 155 3.96 -20.44 -6.88
C TYR A 155 3.50 -18.97 -6.86
N ASP A 156 3.82 -18.19 -7.87
CA ASP A 156 3.46 -16.79 -8.06
C ASP A 156 1.94 -16.58 -8.02
N VAL A 157 1.19 -17.39 -8.76
CA VAL A 157 -0.28 -17.35 -8.77
C VAL A 157 -0.85 -17.77 -7.42
N LEU A 158 -0.40 -18.90 -6.88
CA LEU A 158 -0.92 -19.44 -5.62
C LEU A 158 -0.66 -18.52 -4.43
N VAL A 159 0.50 -17.87 -4.37
CA VAL A 159 0.82 -16.97 -3.27
C VAL A 159 0.00 -15.68 -3.36
N ALA A 160 -0.22 -15.13 -4.56
CA ALA A 160 -1.08 -13.97 -4.76
C ALA A 160 -2.54 -14.28 -4.38
N GLU A 161 -3.06 -15.45 -4.77
CA GLU A 161 -4.40 -15.92 -4.35
C GLU A 161 -4.51 -16.04 -2.83
N LYS A 162 -3.49 -16.58 -2.15
CA LYS A 162 -3.49 -16.68 -0.68
C LYS A 162 -3.42 -15.31 -0.01
N ILE A 163 -2.66 -14.37 -0.55
CA ILE A 163 -2.63 -12.99 -0.05
C ILE A 163 -4.00 -12.34 -0.24
N ALA A 164 -4.65 -12.54 -1.39
CA ALA A 164 -6.00 -12.05 -1.65
C ALA A 164 -7.02 -12.64 -0.66
N GLU A 165 -6.95 -13.95 -0.40
CA GLU A 165 -7.80 -14.63 0.59
C GLU A 165 -7.61 -14.05 2.02
N PHE A 166 -6.37 -13.88 2.47
CA PHE A 166 -6.08 -13.36 3.81
C PHE A 166 -6.43 -11.90 4.01
N THR A 167 -6.33 -11.09 2.97
CA THR A 167 -6.58 -9.65 3.04
C THR A 167 -8.00 -9.26 2.68
N GLY A 168 -8.71 -10.11 1.94
CA GLY A 168 -10.00 -9.77 1.33
C GLY A 168 -9.87 -8.76 0.19
N LEU A 169 -8.67 -8.56 -0.37
CA LEU A 169 -8.35 -7.58 -1.40
C LEU A 169 -7.99 -8.28 -2.72
N PRO A 170 -8.21 -7.64 -3.88
CA PRO A 170 -8.13 -8.28 -5.19
C PRO A 170 -6.69 -8.39 -5.72
N PHE A 171 -5.78 -8.93 -4.93
CA PHE A 171 -4.40 -9.10 -5.34
C PHE A 171 -4.24 -10.22 -6.37
N VAL A 172 -3.36 -9.99 -7.34
CA VAL A 172 -2.99 -10.91 -8.41
C VAL A 172 -1.49 -10.94 -8.59
N THR A 173 -0.95 -11.97 -9.27
CA THR A 173 0.46 -11.97 -9.66
C THR A 173 0.72 -10.92 -10.75
N ALA A 174 1.88 -10.26 -10.71
CA ALA A 174 2.33 -9.38 -11.78
C ALA A 174 2.70 -10.17 -13.04
N GLU A 175 2.65 -9.49 -14.21
CA GLU A 175 3.11 -10.07 -15.50
C GLU A 175 4.61 -10.29 -15.55
#